data_79fc0d061095a8dc4adb6b791e235691
#
_entry.id   79fc0d061095a8dc4adb6b791e235691
#
_cell.length_a   1.000
_cell.length_b   1.000
_cell.length_c   1.000
_cell.angle_alpha   90.00
_cell.angle_beta   90.00
_cell.angle_gamma   90.00
#
_symmetry.space_group_name_H-M   'P 1'
#
loop_
_entity.id
_entity.type
_entity.pdbx_description
1 polymer ?
#
loop_
_entity_poly.entity_id
_entity_poly.type
_entity_poly.pdbx_seq_one_letter_code
_entity_poly.pdbx_strand_id
1 'polypeptide(L)'
;MSKVRTLTIMGALFLTFSCTQNKSVQDPIQSVTFTVNGEDFEMIQIQGGTFMMGCTDEQGCDCEDNEKPAHKETVSTFYMGKYEVTQKLWKAVMGSDSNPSANTGCDDCPVENVSWNEAHEFLSKLNALTGKTFRLPTETEWEYAARGGKRSEGYKYSGSNNIDEVAWYVKNYQEDGTGEMKTTHPVGLKKPNELGLYDMSGNVWEWCEDTYTKEYYHDGKSVSPEWPLKGATLFFRRVLRGGSWGGTSLGCRVSYIDYDIGNYNDEYGGFRFALDSNQE
;
A
#
# COMPACT_ATOMS: atom_id res chain seq x y z
N MET A 1 -28.40 85.22 -5.91
CA MET A 1 -28.96 84.12 -5.12
C MET A 1 -28.48 82.81 -5.74
N SER A 2 -27.35 82.26 -5.24
CA SER A 2 -26.73 81.05 -5.75
C SER A 2 -27.14 79.85 -4.85
N LYS A 3 -27.76 78.82 -5.44
CA LYS A 3 -28.14 77.61 -4.73
C LYS A 3 -27.00 76.64 -4.77
N VAL A 4 -26.41 76.37 -3.61
CA VAL A 4 -25.44 75.26 -3.41
C VAL A 4 -26.22 73.94 -3.33
N ARG A 5 -25.89 72.99 -4.19
CA ARG A 5 -26.38 71.58 -4.10
C ARG A 5 -25.33 70.78 -3.39
N THR A 6 -25.69 70.24 -2.25
CA THR A 6 -24.88 69.28 -1.50
C THR A 6 -25.05 67.87 -2.13
N LEU A 7 -23.96 67.24 -2.57
CA LEU A 7 -23.93 65.88 -3.09
C LEU A 7 -23.52 64.89 -1.96
N THR A 8 -24.45 64.08 -1.50
CA THR A 8 -24.16 63.05 -0.49
C THR A 8 -23.68 61.81 -1.21
N ILE A 9 -22.40 61.45 -1.01
CA ILE A 9 -21.83 60.17 -1.50
C ILE A 9 -22.05 59.10 -0.42
N MET A 10 -22.92 58.15 -0.69
CA MET A 10 -23.08 56.92 0.11
C MET A 10 -22.00 55.92 -0.28
N GLY A 11 -20.96 55.78 0.54
CA GLY A 11 -19.95 54.76 0.37
C GLY A 11 -20.49 53.41 0.85
N ALA A 12 -20.65 52.46 -0.07
CA ALA A 12 -20.94 51.08 0.26
C ALA A 12 -19.65 50.35 0.68
N LEU A 13 -19.56 49.98 1.94
CA LEU A 13 -18.45 49.20 2.50
C LEU A 13 -18.66 47.73 2.11
N PHE A 14 -17.96 47.22 1.09
CA PHE A 14 -17.90 45.81 0.78
C PHE A 14 -16.95 45.10 1.78
N LEU A 15 -17.51 44.43 2.78
CA LEU A 15 -16.79 43.52 3.61
C LEU A 15 -16.56 42.23 2.81
N THR A 16 -15.36 42.05 2.25
CA THR A 16 -14.92 40.75 1.70
C THR A 16 -14.58 39.84 2.85
N PHE A 17 -15.47 38.91 3.14
CA PHE A 17 -15.14 37.75 3.99
C PHE A 17 -14.15 36.86 3.22
N SER A 18 -12.85 36.99 3.52
CA SER A 18 -11.85 36.03 3.13
C SER A 18 -12.02 34.80 4.02
N CYS A 19 -12.62 33.76 3.46
CA CYS A 19 -12.66 32.43 4.10
C CYS A 19 -11.26 31.81 3.95
N THR A 20 -10.35 32.10 4.87
CA THR A 20 -9.11 31.36 5.03
C THR A 20 -9.49 29.97 5.54
N GLN A 21 -9.52 28.99 4.65
CA GLN A 21 -9.51 27.59 5.07
C GLN A 21 -8.23 27.36 5.88
N ASN A 22 -8.37 27.27 7.20
CA ASN A 22 -7.32 26.72 8.05
C ASN A 22 -7.08 25.29 7.60
N LYS A 23 -6.03 25.04 6.77
CA LYS A 23 -5.47 23.70 6.65
C LYS A 23 -5.08 23.30 8.08
N SER A 24 -5.79 22.35 8.65
CA SER A 24 -5.38 21.72 9.91
C SER A 24 -3.93 21.28 9.74
N VAL A 25 -3.06 21.71 10.64
CA VAL A 25 -1.69 21.21 10.70
C VAL A 25 -1.84 19.70 10.95
N GLN A 26 -1.54 18.89 9.94
CA GLN A 26 -1.54 17.44 10.12
C GLN A 26 -0.35 17.08 11.00
N ASP A 27 -0.57 16.21 11.97
CA ASP A 27 0.51 15.67 12.80
C ASP A 27 1.62 15.08 11.93
N PRO A 28 2.90 15.17 12.33
CA PRO A 28 3.98 14.56 11.58
C PRO A 28 3.76 13.06 11.42
N ILE A 29 4.22 12.50 10.30
CA ILE A 29 4.25 11.05 10.10
C ILE A 29 5.21 10.47 11.13
N GLN A 30 4.74 9.48 11.89
CA GLN A 30 5.57 8.77 12.86
C GLN A 30 6.14 7.50 12.21
N SER A 31 7.40 7.23 12.47
CA SER A 31 8.06 6.02 12.01
C SER A 31 8.98 5.46 13.08
N VAL A 32 9.30 4.19 12.98
CA VAL A 32 10.26 3.48 13.81
C VAL A 32 11.21 2.70 12.90
N THR A 33 12.51 2.73 13.25
CA THR A 33 13.54 1.95 12.55
C THR A 33 13.93 0.75 13.39
N PHE A 34 13.98 -0.40 12.77
CA PHE A 34 14.51 -1.65 13.33
C PHE A 34 15.78 -2.04 12.58
N THR A 35 16.68 -2.73 13.28
CA THR A 35 17.92 -3.27 12.69
C THR A 35 17.94 -4.78 12.88
N VAL A 36 18.23 -5.53 11.81
CA VAL A 36 18.45 -6.98 11.85
C VAL A 36 19.72 -7.35 11.09
N ASN A 37 20.68 -7.99 11.76
CA ASN A 37 21.97 -8.41 11.20
C ASN A 37 22.71 -7.28 10.43
N GLY A 38 22.58 -6.03 10.91
CA GLY A 38 23.22 -4.85 10.31
C GLY A 38 22.43 -4.19 9.18
N GLU A 39 21.26 -4.69 8.85
CA GLU A 39 20.35 -4.09 7.88
C GLU A 39 19.19 -3.37 8.60
N ASP A 40 18.99 -2.10 8.23
CA ASP A 40 17.94 -1.25 8.78
C ASP A 40 16.69 -1.30 7.91
N PHE A 41 15.51 -1.32 8.55
CA PHE A 41 14.23 -1.14 7.89
C PHE A 41 13.31 -0.22 8.68
N GLU A 42 12.54 0.60 7.96
CA GLU A 42 11.66 1.60 8.54
C GLU A 42 10.20 1.16 8.43
N MET A 43 9.46 1.36 9.52
CA MET A 43 8.02 1.12 9.57
C MET A 43 7.29 2.41 9.89
N ILE A 44 6.25 2.69 9.12
CA ILE A 44 5.40 3.88 9.26
C ILE A 44 4.21 3.54 10.15
N GLN A 45 3.93 4.40 11.14
CA GLN A 45 2.73 4.29 11.95
C GLN A 45 1.49 4.73 11.14
N ILE A 46 0.54 3.83 11.00
CA ILE A 46 -0.73 4.06 10.35
C ILE A 46 -1.79 4.25 11.43
N GLN A 47 -2.25 5.47 11.61
CA GLN A 47 -3.31 5.76 12.59
C GLN A 47 -4.62 5.12 12.16
N GLY A 48 -5.17 4.27 13.01
CA GLY A 48 -6.42 3.58 12.76
C GLY A 48 -7.59 4.52 12.46
N GLY A 49 -8.56 4.04 11.73
CA GLY A 49 -9.72 4.82 11.29
C GLY A 49 -10.74 3.95 10.56
N THR A 50 -11.77 4.60 10.05
CA THR A 50 -12.83 3.97 9.26
C THR A 50 -12.81 4.53 7.85
N PHE A 51 -12.94 3.67 6.84
CA PHE A 51 -12.93 4.04 5.43
C PHE A 51 -13.94 3.21 4.62
N MET A 52 -14.12 3.57 3.36
CA MET A 52 -14.85 2.77 2.38
C MET A 52 -13.85 1.91 1.60
N MET A 53 -13.91 0.60 1.77
CA MET A 53 -13.11 -0.40 1.07
C MET A 53 -13.80 -0.83 -0.22
N GLY A 54 -13.02 -1.11 -1.26
CA GLY A 54 -13.51 -1.59 -2.54
C GLY A 54 -13.70 -0.51 -3.61
N CYS A 55 -14.65 -0.72 -4.52
CA CYS A 55 -14.92 0.16 -5.65
C CYS A 55 -15.64 1.44 -5.24
N THR A 56 -14.89 2.45 -4.85
CA THR A 56 -15.37 3.81 -4.56
C THR A 56 -15.32 4.69 -5.80
N ASP A 57 -15.92 5.89 -5.76
CA ASP A 57 -16.11 6.76 -6.94
C ASP A 57 -14.80 7.11 -7.66
N GLU A 58 -13.70 7.30 -6.93
CA GLU A 58 -12.38 7.59 -7.49
C GLU A 58 -11.78 6.44 -8.31
N GLN A 59 -12.27 5.20 -8.11
CA GLN A 59 -11.84 4.05 -8.91
C GLN A 59 -12.44 4.04 -10.32
N GLY A 60 -13.53 4.77 -10.51
CA GLY A 60 -14.21 4.90 -11.80
C GLY A 60 -15.06 3.68 -12.14
N CYS A 61 -15.23 3.41 -13.47
CA CYS A 61 -16.07 2.33 -13.97
C CYS A 61 -15.32 1.00 -14.20
N ASP A 62 -14.01 0.96 -13.96
CA ASP A 62 -13.15 -0.17 -14.33
C ASP A 62 -13.02 -1.22 -13.21
N CYS A 63 -13.89 -1.18 -12.19
CA CYS A 63 -13.84 -2.11 -11.07
C CYS A 63 -14.35 -3.50 -11.45
N GLU A 64 -13.62 -4.51 -10.99
CA GLU A 64 -14.03 -5.90 -11.06
C GLU A 64 -15.18 -6.21 -10.07
N ASP A 65 -15.85 -7.33 -10.24
CA ASP A 65 -16.98 -7.71 -9.39
C ASP A 65 -16.55 -8.01 -7.94
N ASN A 66 -15.31 -8.48 -7.75
CA ASN A 66 -14.74 -8.75 -6.41
C ASN A 66 -14.34 -7.48 -5.63
N GLU A 67 -14.42 -6.29 -6.25
CA GLU A 67 -14.26 -5.01 -5.60
C GLU A 67 -15.60 -4.41 -5.12
N LYS A 68 -16.73 -5.08 -5.40
CA LYS A 68 -18.10 -4.55 -5.19
C LYS A 68 -18.93 -5.43 -4.25
N PRO A 69 -19.84 -4.83 -3.48
CA PRO A 69 -20.03 -3.38 -3.30
C PRO A 69 -18.94 -2.75 -2.43
N ALA A 70 -18.68 -1.44 -2.61
CA ALA A 70 -17.89 -0.72 -1.63
C ALA A 70 -18.59 -0.75 -0.27
N HIS A 71 -17.84 -1.02 0.80
CA HIS A 71 -18.37 -1.22 2.13
C HIS A 71 -17.48 -0.56 3.19
N LYS A 72 -18.04 -0.39 4.38
CA LYS A 72 -17.37 0.33 5.47
C LYS A 72 -16.54 -0.63 6.31
N GLU A 73 -15.24 -0.32 6.42
CA GLU A 73 -14.30 -1.08 7.24
C GLU A 73 -13.61 -0.19 8.29
N THR A 74 -13.14 -0.80 9.38
CA THR A 74 -12.45 -0.10 10.46
C THR A 74 -11.14 -0.80 10.79
N VAL A 75 -10.06 -0.05 10.80
CA VAL A 75 -8.70 -0.51 11.09
C VAL A 75 -8.21 0.08 12.40
N SER A 76 -7.58 -0.73 13.24
CA SER A 76 -6.85 -0.28 14.42
C SER A 76 -5.52 0.38 14.02
N THR A 77 -4.88 1.13 14.92
CA THR A 77 -3.54 1.67 14.69
C THR A 77 -2.53 0.52 14.61
N PHE A 78 -1.64 0.55 13.59
CA PHE A 78 -0.60 -0.44 13.35
C PHE A 78 0.61 0.20 12.67
N TYR A 79 1.68 -0.54 12.49
CA TYR A 79 2.84 -0.14 11.69
C TYR A 79 2.92 -0.96 10.42
N MET A 80 3.34 -0.35 9.31
CA MET A 80 3.54 -1.01 8.02
C MET A 80 4.93 -0.68 7.48
N GLY A 81 5.60 -1.66 6.88
CA GLY A 81 6.87 -1.46 6.19
C GLY A 81 6.78 -0.33 5.18
N LYS A 82 7.69 0.65 5.28
CA LYS A 82 7.76 1.81 4.39
C LYS A 82 7.87 1.40 2.93
N TYR A 83 8.56 0.31 2.69
CA TYR A 83 8.83 -0.31 1.40
C TYR A 83 8.40 -1.78 1.40
N GLU A 84 8.35 -2.37 0.23
CA GLU A 84 8.39 -3.81 0.04
C GLU A 84 9.65 -4.39 0.68
N VAL A 85 9.65 -5.66 1.09
CA VAL A 85 10.85 -6.35 1.59
C VAL A 85 11.90 -6.39 0.48
N THR A 86 13.06 -5.79 0.73
CA THR A 86 14.14 -5.75 -0.24
C THR A 86 14.96 -7.06 -0.25
N GLN A 87 15.68 -7.32 -1.35
CA GLN A 87 16.59 -8.45 -1.45
C GLN A 87 17.69 -8.43 -0.38
N LYS A 88 18.17 -7.25 -0.01
CA LYS A 88 19.15 -7.11 1.09
C LYS A 88 18.55 -7.47 2.45
N LEU A 89 17.32 -7.02 2.75
CA LEU A 89 16.65 -7.36 3.99
C LEU A 89 16.32 -8.86 4.05
N TRP A 90 15.87 -9.44 2.92
CA TRP A 90 15.68 -10.88 2.81
C TRP A 90 16.96 -11.65 3.16
N LYS A 91 18.09 -11.29 2.55
CA LYS A 91 19.40 -11.92 2.83
C LYS A 91 19.85 -11.74 4.28
N ALA A 92 19.60 -10.58 4.87
CA ALA A 92 19.91 -10.32 6.28
C ALA A 92 19.15 -11.25 7.24
N VAL A 93 17.91 -11.63 6.90
CA VAL A 93 17.05 -12.49 7.72
C VAL A 93 17.24 -13.97 7.39
N MET A 94 17.28 -14.31 6.08
CA MET A 94 17.25 -15.71 5.62
C MET A 94 18.66 -16.31 5.45
N GLY A 95 19.69 -15.47 5.37
CA GLY A 95 21.09 -15.81 5.15
C GLY A 95 21.62 -15.21 3.85
N SER A 96 22.90 -14.88 3.81
CA SER A 96 23.55 -14.15 2.70
C SER A 96 23.43 -14.85 1.34
N ASP A 97 23.37 -16.17 1.34
CA ASP A 97 23.29 -16.99 0.14
C ASP A 97 21.84 -17.30 -0.30
N SER A 98 20.87 -16.82 0.49
CA SER A 98 19.44 -17.03 0.24
C SER A 98 18.88 -15.82 -0.51
N ASN A 99 18.59 -15.98 -1.79
CA ASN A 99 17.83 -15.00 -2.58
C ASN A 99 16.97 -15.72 -3.62
N PRO A 100 15.63 -15.79 -3.43
CA PRO A 100 14.73 -16.48 -4.35
C PRO A 100 14.50 -15.70 -5.65
N SER A 101 14.82 -14.39 -5.66
CA SER A 101 14.50 -13.49 -6.74
C SER A 101 15.04 -13.98 -8.08
N ALA A 102 14.20 -13.92 -9.11
CA ALA A 102 14.61 -14.13 -10.50
C ALA A 102 15.49 -12.95 -10.99
N ASN A 103 15.22 -11.75 -10.49
CA ASN A 103 15.91 -10.52 -10.85
C ASN A 103 17.00 -10.20 -9.83
N THR A 104 18.13 -10.85 -9.93
CA THR A 104 19.26 -10.68 -9.01
C THR A 104 20.17 -9.50 -9.37
N GLY A 105 21.05 -9.10 -8.43
CA GLY A 105 22.03 -8.04 -8.64
C GLY A 105 21.58 -6.64 -8.23
N CYS A 106 20.39 -6.54 -7.64
CA CYS A 106 19.85 -5.29 -7.10
C CYS A 106 19.42 -5.49 -5.64
N ASP A 107 20.28 -5.14 -4.71
CA ASP A 107 20.03 -5.32 -3.28
C ASP A 107 18.86 -4.47 -2.75
N ASP A 108 18.65 -3.29 -3.31
CA ASP A 108 17.55 -2.38 -2.96
C ASP A 108 16.26 -2.65 -3.74
N CYS A 109 16.23 -3.60 -4.68
CA CYS A 109 15.01 -4.04 -5.32
C CYS A 109 14.19 -4.92 -4.37
N PRO A 110 12.84 -5.00 -4.53
CA PRO A 110 12.05 -5.93 -3.74
C PRO A 110 12.52 -7.37 -3.97
N VAL A 111 12.42 -8.18 -2.95
CA VAL A 111 12.47 -9.64 -3.12
C VAL A 111 11.20 -10.07 -3.83
N GLU A 112 11.34 -10.87 -4.89
CA GLU A 112 10.23 -11.45 -5.62
C GLU A 112 10.46 -12.97 -5.79
N ASN A 113 9.54 -13.65 -6.46
CA ASN A 113 9.53 -15.10 -6.56
C ASN A 113 9.40 -15.76 -5.18
N VAL A 114 8.59 -15.13 -4.33
CA VAL A 114 8.32 -15.53 -2.95
C VAL A 114 6.86 -15.91 -2.81
N SER A 115 6.59 -17.12 -2.37
CA SER A 115 5.26 -17.59 -2.01
C SER A 115 4.79 -16.99 -0.67
N TRP A 116 3.49 -17.04 -0.42
CA TRP A 116 2.91 -16.67 0.89
C TRP A 116 3.52 -17.48 2.04
N ASN A 117 3.77 -18.78 1.82
CA ASN A 117 4.41 -19.65 2.82
C ASN A 117 5.85 -19.19 3.12
N GLU A 118 6.64 -18.85 2.10
CA GLU A 118 8.03 -18.37 2.28
C GLU A 118 8.06 -16.98 2.94
N ALA A 119 7.08 -16.11 2.66
CA ALA A 119 6.91 -14.86 3.40
C ALA A 119 6.69 -15.11 4.90
N HIS A 120 5.89 -16.10 5.27
CA HIS A 120 5.71 -16.53 6.67
C HIS A 120 6.97 -17.13 7.29
N GLU A 121 7.77 -17.89 6.53
CA GLU A 121 9.07 -18.38 7.02
C GLU A 121 10.03 -17.21 7.29
N PHE A 122 10.08 -16.23 6.41
CA PHE A 122 10.85 -15.00 6.62
C PHE A 122 10.38 -14.28 7.90
N LEU A 123 9.08 -14.05 8.07
CA LEU A 123 8.51 -13.40 9.25
C LEU A 123 8.79 -14.16 10.54
N SER A 124 8.71 -15.50 10.51
CA SER A 124 9.06 -16.32 11.66
C SER A 124 10.52 -16.13 12.10
N LYS A 125 11.46 -16.06 11.14
CA LYS A 125 12.87 -15.81 11.43
C LYS A 125 13.12 -14.38 11.88
N LEU A 126 12.50 -13.39 11.22
CA LEU A 126 12.59 -11.98 11.63
C LEU A 126 12.10 -11.80 13.06
N ASN A 127 10.99 -12.43 13.43
CA ASN A 127 10.43 -12.41 14.77
C ASN A 127 11.39 -13.03 15.80
N ALA A 128 12.02 -14.14 15.47
CA ALA A 128 13.01 -14.79 16.34
C ALA A 128 14.26 -13.91 16.55
N LEU A 129 14.69 -13.17 15.52
CA LEU A 129 15.86 -12.29 15.58
C LEU A 129 15.60 -10.99 16.35
N THR A 130 14.37 -10.45 16.27
CA THR A 130 14.03 -9.13 16.81
C THR A 130 13.26 -9.19 18.13
N GLY A 131 12.66 -10.33 18.46
CA GLY A 131 11.75 -10.49 19.61
C GLY A 131 10.40 -9.77 19.42
N LYS A 132 10.08 -9.34 18.21
CA LYS A 132 8.80 -8.72 17.84
C LYS A 132 7.89 -9.74 17.14
N THR A 133 6.66 -9.35 16.83
CA THR A 133 5.69 -10.22 16.12
C THR A 133 5.23 -9.53 14.82
N PHE A 134 6.14 -9.44 13.87
CA PHE A 134 5.80 -8.99 12.52
C PHE A 134 4.92 -10.04 11.82
N ARG A 135 4.02 -9.59 10.99
CA ARG A 135 3.06 -10.39 10.25
C ARG A 135 2.81 -9.79 8.86
N LEU A 136 2.15 -10.51 7.97
CA LEU A 136 1.59 -9.90 6.77
C LEU A 136 0.50 -8.88 7.18
N PRO A 137 0.27 -7.82 6.40
CA PRO A 137 -0.89 -6.97 6.59
C PRO A 137 -2.15 -7.76 6.25
N THR A 138 -3.28 -7.46 6.91
CA THR A 138 -4.58 -7.87 6.39
C THR A 138 -4.89 -7.09 5.11
N GLU A 139 -5.74 -7.63 4.25
CA GLU A 139 -6.21 -6.95 3.05
C GLU A 139 -6.80 -5.57 3.35
N THR A 140 -7.61 -5.50 4.42
CA THR A 140 -8.22 -4.25 4.89
C THR A 140 -7.17 -3.23 5.35
N GLU A 141 -6.13 -3.65 6.08
CA GLU A 141 -5.01 -2.79 6.49
C GLU A 141 -4.22 -2.30 5.28
N TRP A 142 -3.96 -3.20 4.31
CA TRP A 142 -3.24 -2.88 3.10
C TRP A 142 -3.97 -1.80 2.28
N GLU A 143 -5.28 -2.00 2.00
CA GLU A 143 -6.06 -1.02 1.23
C GLU A 143 -6.22 0.31 1.97
N TYR A 144 -6.47 0.28 3.29
CA TYR A 144 -6.52 1.48 4.11
C TYR A 144 -5.22 2.29 4.02
N ALA A 145 -4.07 1.63 4.12
CA ALA A 145 -2.76 2.26 4.00
C ALA A 145 -2.50 2.78 2.58
N ALA A 146 -2.82 2.01 1.55
CA ALA A 146 -2.66 2.40 0.14
C ALA A 146 -3.48 3.65 -0.21
N ARG A 147 -4.67 3.79 0.37
CA ARG A 147 -5.55 4.97 0.21
C ARG A 147 -5.09 6.21 0.99
N GLY A 148 -4.00 6.13 1.76
CA GLY A 148 -3.52 7.25 2.57
C GLY A 148 -4.13 7.34 3.97
N GLY A 149 -4.90 6.35 4.43
CA GLY A 149 -5.51 6.31 5.76
C GLY A 149 -6.34 7.54 6.08
N LYS A 150 -6.11 8.15 7.26
CA LYS A 150 -6.77 9.42 7.65
C LYS A 150 -6.34 10.63 6.82
N ARG A 151 -5.30 10.50 6.01
CA ARG A 151 -4.77 11.58 5.16
C ARG A 151 -5.19 11.44 3.70
N SER A 152 -6.02 10.43 3.40
CA SER A 152 -6.47 10.13 2.04
C SER A 152 -6.98 11.36 1.31
N GLU A 153 -6.45 11.58 0.12
CA GLU A 153 -6.90 12.63 -0.82
C GLU A 153 -7.82 12.05 -1.93
N GLY A 154 -8.20 10.77 -1.82
CA GLY A 154 -9.13 10.10 -2.74
C GLY A 154 -8.51 9.84 -4.11
N TYR A 155 -7.30 9.30 -4.16
CA TYR A 155 -6.63 8.96 -5.41
C TYR A 155 -6.98 7.54 -5.90
N LYS A 156 -6.94 7.36 -7.23
CA LYS A 156 -7.13 6.07 -7.89
C LYS A 156 -5.99 5.10 -7.62
N TYR A 157 -4.75 5.62 -7.59
CA TYR A 157 -3.52 4.91 -7.24
C TYR A 157 -2.97 5.45 -5.93
N SER A 158 -2.09 4.73 -5.28
CA SER A 158 -1.54 5.16 -4.00
C SER A 158 -0.68 6.41 -4.14
N GLY A 159 -1.22 7.57 -3.73
CA GLY A 159 -0.57 8.87 -3.73
C GLY A 159 -0.76 9.73 -5.00
N SER A 160 -1.48 9.25 -6.04
CA SER A 160 -1.77 10.07 -7.24
C SER A 160 -2.90 9.49 -8.11
N ASN A 161 -3.54 10.35 -8.91
CA ASN A 161 -4.36 9.92 -10.05
C ASN A 161 -3.54 9.67 -11.32
N ASN A 162 -2.28 10.10 -11.35
CA ASN A 162 -1.34 9.82 -12.43
C ASN A 162 -0.46 8.63 -12.04
N ILE A 163 -0.68 7.48 -12.66
CA ILE A 163 0.05 6.24 -12.36
C ILE A 163 1.56 6.37 -12.56
N ASP A 164 2.02 7.15 -13.54
CA ASP A 164 3.44 7.28 -13.87
C ASP A 164 4.25 7.95 -12.74
N GLU A 165 3.58 8.68 -11.84
CA GLU A 165 4.21 9.30 -10.67
C GLU A 165 4.50 8.30 -9.54
N VAL A 166 3.69 7.24 -9.43
CA VAL A 166 3.63 6.39 -8.22
C VAL A 166 3.89 4.91 -8.48
N ALA A 167 3.90 4.45 -9.75
CA ALA A 167 3.98 3.02 -10.06
C ALA A 167 5.06 2.67 -11.08
N TRP A 168 5.66 1.50 -10.91
CA TRP A 168 6.38 0.75 -11.93
C TRP A 168 5.43 -0.32 -12.48
N TYR A 169 5.10 -0.25 -13.79
CA TYR A 169 4.13 -1.12 -14.45
C TYR A 169 4.47 -1.29 -15.93
N VAL A 170 3.72 -2.10 -16.66
CA VAL A 170 4.05 -2.52 -18.03
C VAL A 170 4.37 -1.41 -19.04
N LYS A 171 3.89 -0.17 -18.83
CA LYS A 171 4.16 0.92 -19.78
C LYS A 171 5.48 1.66 -19.52
N ASN A 172 5.98 1.67 -18.29
CA ASN A 172 7.18 2.43 -17.94
C ASN A 172 8.40 1.56 -17.57
N TYR A 173 8.27 0.23 -17.72
CA TYR A 173 9.37 -0.70 -17.47
C TYR A 173 10.49 -0.63 -18.52
N GLN A 174 10.26 0.00 -19.69
CA GLN A 174 11.21 0.06 -20.82
C GLN A 174 11.95 1.40 -20.97
N GLU A 175 11.79 2.37 -20.07
CA GLU A 175 12.22 3.76 -20.30
C GLU A 175 13.72 4.04 -20.20
N ASP A 176 14.60 3.06 -19.92
CA ASP A 176 16.03 3.36 -19.82
C ASP A 176 16.82 3.29 -21.13
N GLY A 177 16.18 2.97 -22.21
CA GLY A 177 16.78 2.98 -23.56
C GLY A 177 17.76 1.84 -23.82
N THR A 178 17.97 0.89 -22.89
CA THR A 178 18.90 -0.25 -23.10
C THR A 178 18.27 -1.37 -23.92
N GLY A 179 16.94 -1.39 -24.04
CA GLY A 179 16.22 -2.46 -24.71
C GLY A 179 16.19 -3.78 -23.93
N GLU A 180 16.75 -3.82 -22.74
CA GLU A 180 16.64 -4.96 -21.84
C GLU A 180 15.26 -4.95 -21.17
N MET A 181 14.64 -6.12 -21.09
CA MET A 181 13.39 -6.29 -20.35
C MET A 181 13.68 -6.00 -18.88
N LYS A 182 13.18 -4.86 -18.39
CA LYS A 182 13.29 -4.52 -16.97
C LYS A 182 12.18 -5.18 -16.19
N THR A 183 12.52 -5.46 -15.05
CA THR A 183 11.92 -6.26 -14.03
C THR A 183 11.54 -5.35 -12.86
N THR A 184 11.83 -5.72 -11.65
CA THR A 184 11.68 -4.87 -10.48
C THR A 184 12.64 -3.67 -10.49
N HIS A 185 12.29 -2.62 -9.77
CA HIS A 185 13.11 -1.42 -9.57
C HIS A 185 13.46 -1.27 -8.08
N PRO A 186 14.58 -0.58 -7.75
CA PRO A 186 14.86 -0.22 -6.37
C PRO A 186 13.65 0.47 -5.73
N VAL A 187 13.33 0.07 -4.49
CA VAL A 187 12.18 0.63 -3.77
C VAL A 187 12.35 2.13 -3.52
N GLY A 188 11.25 2.86 -3.46
CA GLY A 188 11.24 4.27 -3.09
C GLY A 188 11.66 5.25 -4.19
N LEU A 189 11.76 4.84 -5.43
CA LEU A 189 12.11 5.72 -6.55
C LEU A 189 10.92 6.51 -7.09
N LYS A 190 9.70 6.03 -6.87
CA LYS A 190 8.48 6.76 -7.22
C LYS A 190 8.00 7.62 -6.04
N LYS A 191 6.98 8.45 -6.27
CA LYS A 191 6.40 9.30 -5.24
C LYS A 191 5.67 8.45 -4.19
N PRO A 192 5.88 8.72 -2.88
CA PRO A 192 5.11 8.04 -1.83
C PRO A 192 3.67 8.52 -1.79
N ASN A 193 2.83 7.77 -1.10
CA ASN A 193 1.49 8.23 -0.76
C ASN A 193 1.49 9.22 0.42
N GLU A 194 0.30 9.63 0.86
CA GLU A 194 0.08 10.65 1.89
C GLU A 194 0.60 10.24 3.28
N LEU A 195 0.87 8.93 3.48
CA LEU A 195 1.45 8.36 4.69
C LEU A 195 2.97 8.17 4.58
N GLY A 196 3.58 8.44 3.43
CA GLY A 196 5.00 8.19 3.21
C GLY A 196 5.33 6.73 2.88
N LEU A 197 4.34 5.93 2.50
CA LEU A 197 4.53 4.57 1.98
C LEU A 197 4.83 4.63 0.48
N TYR A 198 5.78 3.83 0.03
CA TYR A 198 6.22 3.75 -1.36
C TYR A 198 5.77 2.45 -2.00
N ASP A 199 5.67 2.48 -3.32
CA ASP A 199 5.45 1.32 -4.19
C ASP A 199 4.18 0.51 -3.84
N MET A 200 3.18 1.15 -3.16
CA MET A 200 1.86 0.58 -2.92
C MET A 200 1.02 0.46 -4.22
N SER A 201 1.57 0.90 -5.35
CA SER A 201 1.06 0.74 -6.70
C SER A 201 2.21 0.35 -7.61
N GLY A 202 2.18 -0.86 -8.20
CA GLY A 202 3.21 -1.40 -9.08
C GLY A 202 4.40 -2.03 -8.35
N ASN A 203 5.51 -2.21 -9.03
CA ASN A 203 6.73 -2.90 -8.65
C ASN A 203 6.50 -4.41 -8.46
N VAL A 204 6.05 -4.89 -7.28
CA VAL A 204 5.64 -6.28 -7.10
C VAL A 204 4.25 -6.39 -6.47
N TRP A 205 3.52 -7.45 -6.79
CA TRP A 205 2.33 -7.85 -6.04
C TRP A 205 2.71 -8.16 -4.60
N GLU A 206 1.83 -7.79 -3.68
CA GLU A 206 2.08 -7.96 -2.25
C GLU A 206 1.10 -8.91 -1.60
N TRP A 207 1.63 -9.99 -1.02
CA TRP A 207 0.85 -10.93 -0.24
C TRP A 207 0.21 -10.28 0.99
N CYS A 208 -1.09 -10.53 1.17
CA CYS A 208 -1.83 -10.25 2.40
C CYS A 208 -2.10 -11.54 3.19
N GLU A 209 -2.43 -11.38 4.49
CA GLU A 209 -2.73 -12.51 5.37
C GLU A 209 -3.98 -13.27 4.94
N ASP A 210 -4.92 -12.60 4.30
CA ASP A 210 -6.28 -13.07 4.08
C ASP A 210 -6.36 -14.18 3.04
N THR A 211 -7.31 -15.08 3.30
CA THR A 211 -7.75 -16.07 2.32
C THR A 211 -8.75 -15.42 1.36
N TYR A 212 -8.48 -15.49 0.06
CA TYR A 212 -9.44 -15.02 -0.92
C TYR A 212 -10.65 -15.95 -1.00
N THR A 213 -11.84 -15.38 -0.79
CA THR A 213 -13.13 -16.06 -1.04
C THR A 213 -14.01 -15.18 -1.90
N LYS A 214 -14.63 -15.77 -2.92
CA LYS A 214 -15.49 -15.02 -3.84
C LYS A 214 -16.71 -14.41 -3.14
N GLU A 215 -17.14 -15.00 -2.03
CA GLU A 215 -18.30 -14.58 -1.24
C GLU A 215 -18.02 -13.43 -0.27
N TYR A 216 -16.74 -13.08 -0.05
CA TYR A 216 -16.32 -12.06 0.93
C TYR A 216 -17.04 -10.72 0.76
N TYR A 217 -17.21 -10.27 -0.48
CA TYR A 217 -17.82 -8.97 -0.80
C TYR A 217 -19.36 -8.99 -0.89
N HIS A 218 -19.98 -10.18 -0.94
CA HIS A 218 -21.44 -10.25 -1.05
C HIS A 218 -22.19 -10.05 0.28
N ASP A 219 -21.58 -10.37 1.42
CA ASP A 219 -22.24 -10.39 2.73
C ASP A 219 -21.75 -9.33 3.71
N GLY A 220 -20.72 -8.53 3.36
CA GLY A 220 -20.14 -7.51 4.24
C GLY A 220 -19.55 -8.09 5.53
N LYS A 221 -19.19 -9.38 5.52
CA LYS A 221 -18.56 -10.06 6.64
C LYS A 221 -17.14 -10.36 6.29
N SER A 222 -16.20 -9.67 6.96
CA SER A 222 -14.80 -10.06 6.91
C SER A 222 -14.68 -11.52 7.36
N VAL A 223 -14.15 -12.38 6.51
CA VAL A 223 -13.78 -13.72 6.95
C VAL A 223 -12.53 -13.54 7.79
N SER A 224 -12.70 -13.67 9.12
CA SER A 224 -11.58 -13.63 10.06
C SER A 224 -10.41 -14.45 9.56
N PRO A 225 -9.14 -13.98 9.76
CA PRO A 225 -7.93 -14.75 9.43
C PRO A 225 -7.87 -16.15 10.08
N GLU A 226 -8.76 -16.46 11.00
CA GLU A 226 -8.80 -17.74 11.73
C GLU A 226 -9.28 -18.94 10.91
N TRP A 227 -9.57 -18.77 9.62
CA TRP A 227 -9.91 -19.89 8.78
C TRP A 227 -8.67 -20.43 8.05
N PRO A 228 -8.16 -21.57 8.44
CA PRO A 228 -8.53 -22.82 7.78
C PRO A 228 -9.03 -23.84 8.78
N LEU A 229 -10.02 -24.62 8.38
CA LEU A 229 -10.30 -25.91 9.01
C LEU A 229 -8.98 -26.68 9.16
N LYS A 230 -8.60 -27.00 10.40
CA LYS A 230 -7.40 -27.80 10.68
C LYS A 230 -7.35 -28.99 9.73
N GLY A 231 -6.39 -29.01 8.80
CA GLY A 231 -6.14 -30.13 7.89
C GLY A 231 -6.31 -29.85 6.38
N ALA A 232 -6.65 -28.64 5.96
CA ALA A 232 -6.83 -28.30 4.53
C ALA A 232 -5.80 -27.26 4.05
N THR A 233 -4.51 -27.58 4.06
CA THR A 233 -3.42 -26.63 3.87
C THR A 233 -2.94 -26.43 2.42
N LEU A 234 -3.50 -27.09 1.43
CA LEU A 234 -2.82 -27.20 0.12
C LEU A 234 -3.42 -26.35 -1.03
N PHE A 235 -4.59 -25.73 -0.90
CA PHE A 235 -5.22 -25.05 -2.04
C PHE A 235 -5.96 -23.75 -1.72
N PHE A 236 -5.64 -23.08 -0.60
CA PHE A 236 -6.25 -21.79 -0.32
C PHE A 236 -5.59 -20.69 -1.15
N ARG A 237 -6.43 -19.94 -1.85
CA ARG A 237 -6.02 -18.72 -2.53
C ARG A 237 -5.79 -17.64 -1.48
N ARG A 238 -4.69 -16.92 -1.61
CA ARG A 238 -4.30 -15.80 -0.77
C ARG A 238 -4.42 -14.52 -1.55
N VAL A 239 -4.79 -13.45 -0.87
CA VAL A 239 -4.96 -12.14 -1.49
C VAL A 239 -3.61 -11.55 -1.88
N LEU A 240 -3.58 -10.95 -3.07
CA LEU A 240 -2.49 -10.14 -3.62
C LEU A 240 -2.98 -8.74 -3.94
N ARG A 241 -2.17 -7.74 -3.63
CA ARG A 241 -2.55 -6.33 -3.80
C ARG A 241 -1.42 -5.55 -4.49
N GLY A 242 -1.75 -4.37 -5.05
CA GLY A 242 -0.80 -3.36 -5.52
C GLY A 242 -0.44 -3.42 -7.00
N GLY A 243 -0.54 -4.57 -7.65
CA GLY A 243 -0.04 -4.72 -9.03
C GLY A 243 1.46 -4.95 -9.08
N SER A 244 2.02 -5.11 -10.29
CA SER A 244 3.44 -5.37 -10.48
C SER A 244 4.01 -4.65 -11.69
N TRP A 245 5.34 -4.68 -11.83
CA TRP A 245 6.07 -4.12 -12.97
C TRP A 245 5.60 -4.67 -14.33
N GLY A 246 5.15 -5.92 -14.38
CA GLY A 246 4.62 -6.54 -15.60
C GLY A 246 3.11 -6.37 -15.76
N GLY A 247 2.41 -5.83 -14.75
CA GLY A 247 0.97 -5.64 -14.72
C GLY A 247 0.49 -4.39 -15.46
N THR A 248 -0.81 -4.35 -15.74
CA THR A 248 -1.45 -3.16 -16.33
C THR A 248 -1.80 -2.12 -15.26
N SER A 249 -2.10 -0.89 -15.68
CA SER A 249 -2.58 0.16 -14.79
C SER A 249 -3.85 -0.23 -14.01
N LEU A 250 -4.64 -1.17 -14.51
CA LEU A 250 -5.84 -1.66 -13.83
C LEU A 250 -5.48 -2.35 -12.52
N GLY A 251 -4.48 -3.24 -12.55
CA GLY A 251 -4.01 -3.98 -11.36
C GLY A 251 -3.34 -3.10 -10.30
N CYS A 252 -2.83 -1.92 -10.69
CA CYS A 252 -2.16 -0.99 -9.77
C CYS A 252 -3.13 -0.08 -8.99
N ARG A 253 -4.45 -0.17 -9.19
CA ARG A 253 -5.45 0.59 -8.43
C ARG A 253 -5.47 0.14 -6.97
N VAL A 254 -5.73 1.09 -6.06
CA VAL A 254 -5.75 0.79 -4.62
C VAL A 254 -6.83 -0.22 -4.22
N SER A 255 -7.90 -0.37 -5.00
CA SER A 255 -9.00 -1.31 -4.74
C SER A 255 -8.85 -2.65 -5.45
N TYR A 256 -7.96 -2.76 -6.45
CA TYR A 256 -7.84 -3.98 -7.24
C TYR A 256 -7.33 -5.16 -6.40
N ILE A 257 -7.96 -6.32 -6.57
CA ILE A 257 -7.68 -7.54 -5.83
C ILE A 257 -7.27 -8.62 -6.83
N ASP A 258 -6.11 -9.21 -6.58
CA ASP A 258 -5.69 -10.44 -7.20
C ASP A 258 -5.52 -11.54 -6.14
N TYR A 259 -5.30 -12.76 -6.56
CA TYR A 259 -5.12 -13.89 -5.65
C TYR A 259 -4.39 -15.04 -6.34
N ASP A 260 -3.61 -15.77 -5.55
CA ASP A 260 -3.03 -17.02 -5.99
C ASP A 260 -2.98 -18.05 -4.85
N ILE A 261 -2.62 -19.29 -5.15
CA ILE A 261 -2.45 -20.32 -4.12
C ILE A 261 -1.21 -20.02 -3.27
N GLY A 262 -1.30 -20.27 -1.96
CA GLY A 262 -0.28 -19.82 -1.00
C GLY A 262 1.12 -20.43 -1.16
N ASN A 263 1.30 -21.42 -2.02
CA ASN A 263 2.60 -21.99 -2.39
C ASN A 263 3.06 -21.63 -3.81
N TYR A 264 2.32 -20.76 -4.52
CA TYR A 264 2.72 -20.21 -5.81
C TYR A 264 3.73 -19.08 -5.61
N ASN A 265 4.69 -19.00 -6.48
CA ASN A 265 5.67 -17.92 -6.57
C ASN A 265 5.98 -17.64 -8.03
N ASP A 266 6.24 -16.38 -8.32
CA ASP A 266 6.72 -15.89 -9.61
C ASP A 266 7.51 -14.58 -9.46
N GLU A 267 8.05 -14.09 -10.56
CA GLU A 267 8.86 -12.87 -10.61
C GLU A 267 8.06 -11.56 -10.40
N TYR A 268 6.75 -11.68 -10.18
CA TYR A 268 5.86 -10.55 -9.94
C TYR A 268 5.42 -10.43 -8.47
N GLY A 269 5.60 -11.48 -7.68
CA GLY A 269 5.08 -11.60 -6.31
C GLY A 269 6.15 -11.43 -5.24
N GLY A 270 5.92 -10.47 -4.34
CA GLY A 270 6.70 -10.17 -3.14
C GLY A 270 5.79 -9.83 -1.97
N PHE A 271 6.24 -9.04 -1.01
CA PHE A 271 5.44 -8.65 0.15
C PHE A 271 6.03 -7.48 0.91
N ARG A 272 5.20 -6.82 1.70
CA ARG A 272 5.59 -6.01 2.85
C ARG A 272 4.98 -6.58 4.11
N PHE A 273 5.39 -6.10 5.28
CA PHE A 273 4.89 -6.62 6.55
C PHE A 273 4.36 -5.52 7.47
N ALA A 274 3.59 -5.94 8.47
CA ALA A 274 2.97 -5.09 9.46
C ALA A 274 3.42 -5.48 10.88
N LEU A 275 3.17 -4.59 11.83
CA LEU A 275 3.40 -4.81 13.26
C LEU A 275 2.28 -4.12 14.04
N ASP A 276 1.74 -4.78 15.05
CA ASP A 276 0.71 -4.18 15.89
C ASP A 276 1.29 -3.07 16.77
N SER A 277 0.53 -1.99 16.97
CA SER A 277 1.00 -0.78 17.66
C SER A 277 1.45 -0.96 19.12
N ASN A 278 1.09 -2.08 19.75
CA ASN A 278 1.50 -2.40 21.13
C ASN A 278 2.85 -3.12 21.22
N GLN A 279 3.59 -3.27 20.11
CA GLN A 279 4.82 -4.04 20.01
C GLN A 279 6.06 -3.24 19.59
N GLU A 280 5.94 -1.92 19.50
CA GLU A 280 7.07 -1.03 19.17
C GLU A 280 8.21 -1.02 20.22
#